data_e4252341a8d64413176235561be85e01
#
_entry.id   e4252341a8d64413176235561be85e01
#
_cell.length_a   1.000
_cell.length_b   1.000
_cell.length_c   1.000
_cell.angle_alpha   90.00
_cell.angle_beta   90.00
_cell.angle_gamma   90.00
#
_symmetry.space_group_name_H-M   'P 1'
#
loop_
_entity.id
_entity.type
_entity.pdbx_description
1 polymer ?
#
loop_
_entity_poly.entity_id
_entity_poly.type
_entity_poly.pdbx_seq_one_letter_code
_entity_poly.pdbx_strand_id
1 'polypeptide(L)'
;MVADLGGWPMVEGSRWLEDRTGTWWQLSSKLRQLGLSPNYIVDVSVASDLRDSSRRVISLDQPSLGLAREQLMQGRDHPTIRAAAKYMIDIARMLGADQRTVREEVDKVMDFHIKLASITQTREERRDTSLLYNPMTISEISRLNPDTPWLEYINSLLEGMRVNGNERVVVHAPDFVEKLNALLRETPDRVQVS
;
A
#
# COMPACT_ATOMS: atom_id res chain seq x y z
N MET A 1 8.43 -18.20 -5.45
CA MET A 1 7.89 -16.83 -5.40
C MET A 1 7.15 -16.50 -4.10
N VAL A 2 6.00 -17.09 -3.76
CA VAL A 2 5.31 -16.78 -2.48
C VAL A 2 6.17 -17.10 -1.27
N ALA A 3 6.86 -18.23 -1.26
CA ALA A 3 7.79 -18.62 -0.19
C ALA A 3 8.98 -17.64 -0.07
N ASP A 4 9.47 -17.10 -1.18
CA ASP A 4 10.60 -16.14 -1.21
C ASP A 4 10.21 -14.78 -0.63
N LEU A 5 8.92 -14.47 -0.65
CA LEU A 5 8.34 -13.26 -0.03
C LEU A 5 8.09 -13.42 1.48
N GLY A 6 8.30 -14.61 2.04
CA GLY A 6 8.06 -14.92 3.44
C GLY A 6 6.74 -15.66 3.70
N GLY A 7 6.10 -16.14 2.64
CA GLY A 7 4.82 -16.84 2.70
C GLY A 7 3.62 -15.90 2.54
N TRP A 8 2.45 -16.48 2.47
CA TRP A 8 1.19 -15.72 2.44
C TRP A 8 0.34 -16.07 3.67
N PRO A 9 0.01 -15.09 4.54
CA PRO A 9 -0.71 -15.33 5.78
C PRO A 9 -1.98 -16.16 5.63
N MET A 10 -2.79 -15.87 4.58
CA MET A 10 -4.02 -16.60 4.32
C MET A 10 -3.81 -18.08 4.00
N VAL A 11 -2.68 -18.44 3.37
CA VAL A 11 -2.36 -19.81 2.98
C VAL A 11 -1.73 -20.57 4.14
N GLU A 12 -0.84 -19.93 4.88
CA GLU A 12 -0.09 -20.58 5.95
C GLU A 12 -0.90 -20.66 7.27
N GLY A 13 -1.92 -19.83 7.42
CA GLY A 13 -2.75 -19.82 8.61
C GLY A 13 -1.95 -19.50 9.88
N SER A 14 -2.10 -20.32 10.91
CA SER A 14 -1.37 -20.18 12.18
C SER A 14 0.14 -20.46 12.08
N ARG A 15 0.59 -21.01 10.97
CA ARG A 15 2.02 -21.30 10.72
C ARG A 15 2.78 -20.11 10.16
N TRP A 16 2.06 -19.08 9.72
CA TRP A 16 2.70 -17.86 9.22
C TRP A 16 3.45 -17.16 10.36
N LEU A 17 4.68 -16.79 10.08
CA LEU A 17 5.55 -16.07 11.00
C LEU A 17 5.82 -14.68 10.46
N GLU A 18 5.51 -13.67 11.25
CA GLU A 18 5.69 -12.26 10.92
C GLU A 18 7.14 -11.94 10.52
N ASP A 19 8.11 -12.49 11.21
CA ASP A 19 9.55 -12.32 10.96
C ASP A 19 9.98 -12.68 9.53
N ARG A 20 9.22 -13.53 8.83
CA ARG A 20 9.56 -13.98 7.48
C ARG A 20 9.14 -12.97 6.41
N THR A 21 7.95 -12.44 6.52
CA THR A 21 7.40 -11.46 5.56
C THR A 21 7.90 -10.08 5.91
N GLY A 22 7.93 -9.75 7.19
CA GLY A 22 8.19 -8.41 7.72
C GLY A 22 6.97 -7.51 7.59
N THR A 23 7.20 -6.22 7.67
CA THR A 23 6.17 -5.17 7.54
C THR A 23 5.74 -4.99 6.08
N TRP A 24 4.64 -4.27 5.86
CA TRP A 24 4.12 -3.96 4.52
C TRP A 24 5.16 -3.28 3.61
N TRP A 25 5.98 -2.36 4.14
CA TRP A 25 7.00 -1.67 3.35
C TRP A 25 8.20 -2.58 3.00
N GLN A 26 8.54 -3.53 3.87
CA GLN A 26 9.56 -4.55 3.57
C GLN A 26 9.06 -5.52 2.49
N LEU A 27 7.78 -5.91 2.55
CA LEU A 27 7.15 -6.69 1.48
C LEU A 27 7.14 -5.90 0.16
N SER A 28 6.78 -4.62 0.17
CA SER A 28 6.84 -3.74 -1.01
C SER A 28 8.23 -3.71 -1.62
N SER A 29 9.27 -3.63 -0.79
CA SER A 29 10.67 -3.65 -1.25
C SER A 29 11.05 -4.98 -1.90
N LYS A 30 10.64 -6.11 -1.32
CA LYS A 30 10.84 -7.44 -1.89
C LYS A 30 10.11 -7.59 -3.24
N LEU A 31 8.87 -7.11 -3.33
CA LEU A 31 8.09 -7.13 -4.59
C LEU A 31 8.81 -6.34 -5.68
N ARG A 32 9.33 -5.16 -5.36
CA ARG A 32 10.11 -4.34 -6.30
C ARG A 32 11.33 -5.07 -6.83
N GLN A 33 12.10 -5.72 -5.96
CA GLN A 33 13.28 -6.50 -6.34
C GLN A 33 12.95 -7.68 -7.28
N LEU A 34 11.72 -8.21 -7.20
CA LEU A 34 11.21 -9.24 -8.11
C LEU A 34 10.62 -8.67 -9.42
N GLY A 35 10.68 -7.35 -9.63
CA GLY A 35 10.11 -6.69 -10.80
C GLY A 35 8.57 -6.56 -10.75
N LEU A 36 7.97 -6.75 -9.56
CA LEU A 36 6.53 -6.59 -9.34
C LEU A 36 6.21 -5.18 -8.85
N SER A 37 4.98 -4.73 -9.08
CA SER A 37 4.54 -3.43 -8.56
C SER A 37 4.37 -3.49 -7.03
N PRO A 38 5.04 -2.60 -6.26
CA PRO A 38 4.90 -2.54 -4.81
C PRO A 38 3.77 -1.62 -4.33
N ASN A 39 2.97 -1.04 -5.22
CA ASN A 39 2.13 0.14 -4.97
C ASN A 39 0.73 -0.22 -4.44
N TYR A 40 0.64 -1.09 -3.42
CA TYR A 40 -0.63 -1.57 -2.87
C TYR A 40 -1.10 -0.82 -1.62
N ILE A 41 -0.21 -0.18 -0.87
CA ILE A 41 -0.55 0.71 0.27
C ILE A 41 -0.19 2.16 -0.05
N VAL A 42 0.95 2.39 -0.68
CA VAL A 42 1.43 3.71 -1.11
C VAL A 42 2.04 3.57 -2.49
N ASP A 43 1.79 4.52 -3.37
CA ASP A 43 2.48 4.61 -4.66
C ASP A 43 3.73 5.48 -4.51
N VAL A 44 4.91 4.88 -4.72
CA VAL A 44 6.19 5.58 -4.78
C VAL A 44 6.82 5.35 -6.14
N SER A 45 7.03 6.42 -6.87
CA SER A 45 7.60 6.39 -8.23
C SER A 45 8.62 7.50 -8.44
N VAL A 46 9.37 7.44 -9.55
CA VAL A 46 10.23 8.53 -10.01
C VAL A 46 9.66 9.06 -11.32
N ALA A 47 9.24 10.30 -11.31
CA ALA A 47 8.60 10.97 -12.43
C ALA A 47 9.34 12.25 -12.84
N SER A 48 8.95 12.86 -13.97
CA SER A 48 9.35 14.22 -14.28
C SER A 48 8.64 15.20 -13.35
N ASP A 49 9.35 16.20 -12.84
CA ASP A 49 8.73 17.25 -12.04
C ASP A 49 7.68 18.01 -12.88
N LEU A 50 6.48 18.20 -12.33
CA LEU A 50 5.38 18.88 -13.01
C LEU A 50 5.67 20.37 -13.29
N ARG A 51 6.56 21.00 -12.53
CA ARG A 51 6.96 22.41 -12.70
C ARG A 51 8.25 22.59 -13.48
N ASP A 52 9.08 21.54 -13.54
CA ASP A 52 10.36 21.55 -14.27
C ASP A 52 10.62 20.17 -14.86
N SER A 53 10.13 19.93 -16.07
CA SER A 53 10.23 18.63 -16.75
C SER A 53 11.67 18.18 -17.05
N SER A 54 12.66 19.06 -16.90
CA SER A 54 14.09 18.73 -17.02
C SER A 54 14.62 17.95 -15.81
N ARG A 55 13.88 17.95 -14.71
CA ARG A 55 14.25 17.30 -13.45
C ARG A 55 13.42 16.04 -13.20
N ARG A 56 14.04 15.05 -12.58
CA ARG A 56 13.36 13.88 -12.00
C ARG A 56 13.12 14.14 -10.53
N VAL A 57 11.97 13.71 -10.04
CA VAL A 57 11.56 13.84 -8.65
C VAL A 57 10.95 12.53 -8.18
N ILE A 58 11.16 12.21 -6.91
CA ILE A 58 10.42 11.14 -6.25
C ILE A 58 8.99 11.65 -6.03
N SER A 59 8.04 10.84 -6.44
CA SER A 59 6.60 11.11 -6.33
C SER A 59 6.00 10.13 -5.34
N LEU A 60 5.18 10.63 -4.41
CA LEU A 60 4.46 9.84 -3.43
C LEU A 60 2.96 10.13 -3.57
N ASP A 61 2.17 9.09 -3.77
CA ASP A 61 0.73 9.18 -3.98
C ASP A 61 -0.03 8.08 -3.21
N GLN A 62 -1.34 8.23 -3.14
CA GLN A 62 -2.24 7.18 -2.70
C GLN A 62 -2.18 5.98 -3.65
N PRO A 63 -2.47 4.75 -3.19
CA PRO A 63 -2.32 3.54 -3.99
C PRO A 63 -3.40 3.40 -5.06
N SER A 64 -3.13 2.52 -6.03
CA SER A 64 -4.19 1.92 -6.83
C SER A 64 -4.86 0.79 -6.03
N LEU A 65 -6.16 0.92 -5.76
CA LEU A 65 -6.89 0.01 -4.87
C LEU A 65 -7.26 -1.34 -5.51
N GLY A 66 -6.97 -1.56 -6.79
CA GLY A 66 -7.38 -2.76 -7.54
C GLY A 66 -8.89 -2.84 -7.83
N LEU A 67 -9.73 -2.27 -6.97
CA LEU A 67 -11.18 -2.06 -7.15
C LEU A 67 -11.47 -0.56 -7.12
N ALA A 68 -12.54 -0.13 -7.81
CA ALA A 68 -12.92 1.28 -7.79
C ALA A 68 -13.28 1.72 -6.37
N ARG A 69 -12.76 2.90 -5.97
CA ARG A 69 -13.05 3.50 -4.66
C ARG A 69 -14.56 3.55 -4.38
N GLU A 70 -15.32 3.98 -5.36
CA GLU A 70 -16.78 4.12 -5.26
C GLU A 70 -17.47 2.77 -4.96
N GLN A 71 -16.93 1.66 -5.44
CA GLN A 71 -17.44 0.32 -5.13
C GLN A 71 -17.03 -0.11 -3.73
N LEU A 72 -15.78 0.12 -3.33
CA LEU A 72 -15.31 -0.18 -1.97
C LEU A 72 -16.12 0.58 -0.91
N MET A 73 -16.46 1.84 -1.18
CA MET A 73 -17.26 2.67 -0.27
C MET A 73 -18.72 2.21 -0.11
N GLN A 74 -19.23 1.31 -0.96
CA GLN A 74 -20.54 0.68 -0.77
C GLN A 74 -20.51 -0.51 0.21
N GLY A 75 -19.30 -0.89 0.66
CA GLY A 75 -19.13 -1.92 1.65
C GLY A 75 -19.19 -3.35 1.11
N ARG A 76 -19.11 -4.32 2.02
CA ARG A 76 -18.97 -5.75 1.70
C ARG A 76 -20.15 -6.35 0.93
N ASP A 77 -21.35 -5.77 1.06
CA ASP A 77 -22.56 -6.31 0.42
C ASP A 77 -22.67 -5.97 -1.06
N HIS A 78 -21.82 -5.05 -1.54
CA HIS A 78 -21.77 -4.73 -2.97
C HIS A 78 -21.38 -5.96 -3.81
N PRO A 79 -22.08 -6.26 -4.91
CA PRO A 79 -21.83 -7.47 -5.73
C PRO A 79 -20.38 -7.61 -6.19
N THR A 80 -19.73 -6.52 -6.59
CA THR A 80 -18.32 -6.51 -7.02
C THR A 80 -17.38 -6.88 -5.86
N ILE A 81 -17.67 -6.37 -4.64
CA ILE A 81 -16.85 -6.66 -3.45
C ILE A 81 -16.99 -8.13 -3.06
N ARG A 82 -18.21 -8.67 -3.08
CA ARG A 82 -18.46 -10.11 -2.85
C ARG A 82 -17.77 -10.99 -3.89
N ALA A 83 -17.78 -10.58 -5.16
CA ALA A 83 -17.10 -11.31 -6.23
C ALA A 83 -15.58 -11.30 -6.04
N ALA A 84 -15.00 -10.16 -5.67
CA ALA A 84 -13.59 -10.04 -5.37
C ALA A 84 -13.18 -10.89 -4.15
N ALA A 85 -13.93 -10.83 -3.06
CA ALA A 85 -13.70 -11.64 -1.87
C ALA A 85 -13.79 -13.16 -2.22
N LYS A 86 -14.79 -13.56 -3.01
CA LYS A 86 -14.90 -14.94 -3.48
C LYS A 86 -13.67 -15.34 -4.31
N TYR A 87 -13.22 -14.50 -5.23
CA TYR A 87 -12.04 -14.75 -6.03
C TYR A 87 -10.78 -14.94 -5.15
N MET A 88 -10.57 -14.07 -4.15
CA MET A 88 -9.46 -14.21 -3.20
C MET A 88 -9.54 -15.53 -2.43
N ILE A 89 -10.73 -15.92 -1.96
CA ILE A 89 -10.95 -17.20 -1.27
C ILE A 89 -10.60 -18.37 -2.18
N ASP A 90 -11.07 -18.35 -3.43
CA ASP A 90 -10.83 -19.43 -4.38
C ASP A 90 -9.33 -19.60 -4.68
N ILE A 91 -8.61 -18.50 -4.91
CA ILE A 91 -7.14 -18.53 -5.11
C ILE A 91 -6.42 -19.03 -3.86
N ALA A 92 -6.75 -18.51 -2.69
CA ALA A 92 -6.11 -18.94 -1.44
C ALA A 92 -6.31 -20.46 -1.20
N ARG A 93 -7.51 -20.99 -1.48
CA ARG A 93 -7.81 -22.43 -1.39
C ARG A 93 -7.00 -23.25 -2.39
N MET A 94 -6.89 -22.80 -3.62
CA MET A 94 -6.05 -23.47 -4.64
C MET A 94 -4.58 -23.53 -4.23
N LEU A 95 -4.12 -22.56 -3.44
CA LEU A 95 -2.77 -22.52 -2.88
C LEU A 95 -2.63 -23.26 -1.54
N GLY A 96 -3.72 -23.85 -1.01
CA GLY A 96 -3.68 -24.70 0.18
C GLY A 96 -4.16 -24.04 1.48
N ALA A 97 -4.86 -22.91 1.41
CA ALA A 97 -5.45 -22.29 2.62
C ALA A 97 -6.50 -23.18 3.28
N ASP A 98 -6.58 -23.15 4.62
CA ASP A 98 -7.59 -23.86 5.39
C ASP A 98 -8.99 -23.31 5.08
N GLN A 99 -9.89 -24.18 4.64
CA GLN A 99 -11.25 -23.84 4.26
C GLN A 99 -12.08 -23.22 5.40
N ARG A 100 -11.72 -23.49 6.67
CA ARG A 100 -12.44 -23.01 7.85
C ARG A 100 -12.10 -21.57 8.18
N THR A 101 -10.85 -21.13 7.91
CA THR A 101 -10.35 -19.82 8.33
C THR A 101 -10.21 -18.82 7.18
N VAL A 102 -10.02 -19.29 5.95
CA VAL A 102 -9.74 -18.42 4.78
C VAL A 102 -10.80 -17.33 4.56
N ARG A 103 -12.07 -17.62 4.84
CA ARG A 103 -13.15 -16.63 4.68
C ARG A 103 -12.95 -15.45 5.65
N GLU A 104 -12.72 -15.78 6.93
CA GLU A 104 -12.48 -14.75 7.96
C GLU A 104 -11.23 -13.90 7.65
N GLU A 105 -10.17 -14.53 7.16
CA GLU A 105 -8.95 -13.83 6.77
C GLU A 105 -9.21 -12.88 5.57
N VAL A 106 -9.91 -13.35 4.55
CA VAL A 106 -10.29 -12.50 3.40
C VAL A 106 -11.21 -11.35 3.85
N ASP A 107 -12.13 -11.61 4.75
CA ASP A 107 -13.01 -10.57 5.29
C ASP A 107 -12.23 -9.45 5.97
N LYS A 108 -11.18 -9.77 6.75
CA LYS A 108 -10.28 -8.78 7.38
C LYS A 108 -9.53 -7.94 6.32
N VAL A 109 -9.04 -8.58 5.27
CA VAL A 109 -8.36 -7.88 4.17
C VAL A 109 -9.31 -6.98 3.40
N MET A 110 -10.54 -7.42 3.14
CA MET A 110 -11.54 -6.58 2.49
C MET A 110 -11.92 -5.36 3.35
N ASP A 111 -12.02 -5.52 4.67
CA ASP A 111 -12.24 -4.40 5.59
C ASP A 111 -11.07 -3.40 5.55
N PHE A 112 -9.85 -3.90 5.51
CA PHE A 112 -8.68 -3.04 5.36
C PHE A 112 -8.73 -2.27 4.03
N HIS A 113 -9.06 -2.92 2.90
CA HIS A 113 -9.21 -2.24 1.61
C HIS A 113 -10.30 -1.18 1.62
N ILE A 114 -11.44 -1.43 2.29
CA ILE A 114 -12.54 -0.46 2.45
C ILE A 114 -12.06 0.74 3.28
N LYS A 115 -11.37 0.50 4.39
CA LYS A 115 -10.80 1.56 5.22
C LYS A 115 -9.73 2.34 4.47
N LEU A 116 -8.84 1.67 3.74
CA LEU A 116 -7.83 2.31 2.90
C LEU A 116 -8.49 3.20 1.84
N ALA A 117 -9.54 2.71 1.17
CA ALA A 117 -10.30 3.51 0.21
C ALA A 117 -10.95 4.75 0.87
N SER A 118 -11.40 4.65 2.12
CA SER A 118 -12.07 5.75 2.82
C SER A 118 -11.15 6.95 3.06
N ILE A 119 -9.85 6.72 3.21
CA ILE A 119 -8.85 7.76 3.44
C ILE A 119 -8.21 8.30 2.15
N THR A 120 -8.50 7.70 0.98
CA THR A 120 -8.02 8.20 -0.32
C THR A 120 -8.90 9.35 -0.82
N GLN A 121 -8.30 10.26 -1.57
CA GLN A 121 -9.01 11.34 -2.28
C GLN A 121 -9.86 10.78 -3.41
N THR A 122 -11.01 11.40 -3.64
CA THR A 122 -11.89 11.11 -4.78
C THR A 122 -11.31 11.64 -6.09
N ARG A 123 -11.86 11.17 -7.21
CA ARG A 123 -11.50 11.71 -8.53
C ARG A 123 -11.84 13.19 -8.66
N GLU A 124 -12.89 13.66 -7.98
CA GLU A 124 -13.29 15.07 -8.01
C GLU A 124 -12.32 15.96 -7.25
N GLU A 125 -11.90 15.55 -6.06
CA GLU A 125 -10.89 16.26 -5.27
C GLU A 125 -9.55 16.36 -6.02
N ARG A 126 -9.26 15.43 -6.90
CA ARG A 126 -8.02 15.39 -7.70
C ARG A 126 -8.11 16.08 -9.06
N ARG A 127 -9.23 16.72 -9.40
CA ARG A 127 -9.37 17.48 -10.66
C ARG A 127 -8.50 18.73 -10.71
N ASP A 128 -8.33 19.38 -9.57
CA ASP A 128 -7.42 20.52 -9.46
C ASP A 128 -5.98 19.99 -9.27
N THR A 129 -5.26 19.93 -10.37
CA THR A 129 -3.87 19.44 -10.36
C THR A 129 -2.91 20.32 -9.57
N SER A 130 -3.28 21.58 -9.28
CA SER A 130 -2.46 22.47 -8.46
C SER A 130 -2.37 22.00 -7.01
N LEU A 131 -3.40 21.31 -6.51
CA LEU A 131 -3.47 20.74 -5.18
C LEU A 131 -2.65 19.45 -5.05
N LEU A 132 -2.26 18.85 -6.18
CA LEU A 132 -1.47 17.60 -6.19
C LEU A 132 0.04 17.87 -6.15
N TYR A 133 0.49 19.11 -6.13
CA TYR A 133 1.91 19.45 -6.11
C TYR A 133 2.34 19.97 -4.74
N ASN A 134 2.64 19.09 -3.82
CA ASN A 134 3.07 19.42 -2.47
C ASN A 134 4.52 18.94 -2.26
N PRO A 135 5.53 19.77 -2.56
CA PRO A 135 6.93 19.42 -2.37
C PRO A 135 7.25 19.42 -0.86
N MET A 136 7.67 18.27 -0.38
CA MET A 136 8.05 18.03 1.02
C MET A 136 9.40 17.31 1.07
N THR A 137 10.13 17.48 2.15
CA THR A 137 11.30 16.62 2.44
C THR A 137 10.85 15.28 3.02
N ILE A 138 11.68 14.24 2.90
CA ILE A 138 11.40 12.94 3.54
C ILE A 138 11.26 13.11 5.06
N SER A 139 12.03 14.02 5.68
CA SER A 139 11.91 14.35 7.11
C SER A 139 10.54 14.97 7.46
N GLU A 140 9.94 15.76 6.58
CA GLU A 140 8.59 16.32 6.77
C GLU A 140 7.52 15.23 6.62
N ILE A 141 7.66 14.34 5.65
CA ILE A 141 6.78 13.17 5.47
C ILE A 141 6.82 12.29 6.73
N SER A 142 8.01 12.07 7.31
CA SER A 142 8.17 11.30 8.55
C SER A 142 7.50 11.94 9.77
N ARG A 143 7.23 13.24 9.76
CA ARG A 143 6.44 13.89 10.83
C ARG A 143 4.94 13.67 10.65
N LEU A 144 4.45 13.57 9.40
CA LEU A 144 3.05 13.26 9.11
C LEU A 144 2.70 11.81 9.44
N ASN A 145 3.64 10.90 9.17
CA ASN A 145 3.46 9.48 9.39
C ASN A 145 4.75 8.90 10.02
N PRO A 146 4.88 9.00 11.35
CA PRO A 146 6.12 8.67 12.06
C PRO A 146 6.37 7.16 12.19
N ASP A 147 5.36 6.30 12.03
CA ASP A 147 5.52 4.85 12.21
C ASP A 147 6.10 4.18 10.97
N THR A 148 6.05 4.85 9.82
CA THR A 148 6.68 4.35 8.60
C THR A 148 8.11 4.91 8.49
N PRO A 149 9.15 4.07 8.37
CA PRO A 149 10.52 4.51 8.20
C PRO A 149 10.76 4.99 6.75
N TRP A 150 10.20 6.15 6.40
CA TRP A 150 10.13 6.66 5.03
C TRP A 150 11.48 6.71 4.31
N LEU A 151 12.54 7.14 5.01
CA LEU A 151 13.88 7.22 4.41
C LEU A 151 14.39 5.82 4.02
N GLU A 152 14.19 4.84 4.90
CA GLU A 152 14.60 3.46 4.65
C GLU A 152 13.75 2.84 3.53
N TYR A 153 12.43 3.02 3.60
CA TYR A 153 11.50 2.53 2.58
C TYR A 153 11.82 3.10 1.19
N ILE A 154 11.93 4.42 1.06
CA ILE A 154 12.25 5.06 -0.23
C ILE A 154 13.59 4.56 -0.76
N ASN A 155 14.63 4.52 0.09
CA ASN A 155 15.95 4.01 -0.32
C ASN A 155 15.92 2.53 -0.73
N SER A 156 15.02 1.73 -0.19
CA SER A 156 14.86 0.31 -0.58
C SER A 156 14.23 0.12 -1.97
N LEU A 157 13.51 1.15 -2.44
CA LEU A 157 12.87 1.16 -3.77
C LEU A 157 13.79 1.76 -4.86
N LEU A 158 14.81 2.53 -4.48
CA LEU A 158 15.75 3.20 -5.38
C LEU A 158 16.97 2.31 -5.63
N GLU A 159 16.96 1.58 -6.74
CA GLU A 159 18.06 0.70 -7.12
C GLU A 159 19.35 1.50 -7.41
N GLY A 160 20.39 1.27 -6.60
CA GLY A 160 21.73 1.86 -6.82
C GLY A 160 21.86 3.34 -6.46
N MET A 161 20.79 4.02 -6.09
CA MET A 161 20.83 5.41 -5.62
C MET A 161 20.43 5.48 -4.16
N ARG A 162 20.97 6.47 -3.44
CA ARG A 162 20.57 6.75 -2.06
C ARG A 162 20.30 8.23 -1.89
N VAL A 163 19.21 8.51 -1.19
CA VAL A 163 18.79 9.85 -0.79
C VAL A 163 18.90 10.00 0.73
N ASN A 164 18.84 11.23 1.22
CA ASN A 164 18.82 11.54 2.64
C ASN A 164 17.51 12.23 3.04
N GLY A 165 17.32 12.51 4.32
CA GLY A 165 16.10 13.10 4.85
C GLY A 165 15.73 14.48 4.29
N ASN A 166 16.68 15.20 3.67
CA ASN A 166 16.44 16.50 3.03
C ASN A 166 16.04 16.38 1.56
N GLU A 167 16.01 15.14 0.99
CA GLU A 167 15.54 14.92 -0.36
C GLU A 167 14.10 15.39 -0.52
N ARG A 168 13.84 16.12 -1.63
CA ARG A 168 12.50 16.64 -1.95
C ARG A 168 11.70 15.60 -2.71
N VAL A 169 10.52 15.33 -2.18
CA VAL A 169 9.51 14.43 -2.74
C VAL A 169 8.27 15.26 -3.07
N VAL A 170 7.64 15.05 -4.19
CA VAL A 170 6.32 15.61 -4.47
C VAL A 170 5.26 14.67 -3.92
N VAL A 171 4.54 15.12 -2.89
CA VAL A 171 3.45 14.36 -2.27
C VAL A 171 2.13 14.81 -2.88
N HIS A 172 1.43 13.89 -3.56
CA HIS A 172 0.17 14.22 -4.23
C HIS A 172 -1.01 14.30 -3.27
N ALA A 173 -0.96 13.57 -2.16
CA ALA A 173 -2.04 13.50 -1.19
C ALA A 173 -1.49 13.51 0.26
N PRO A 174 -1.07 14.67 0.81
CA PRO A 174 -0.53 14.76 2.17
C PRO A 174 -1.50 14.25 3.25
N ASP A 175 -2.78 14.60 3.14
CA ASP A 175 -3.83 14.15 4.06
C ASP A 175 -3.98 12.62 4.09
N PHE A 176 -3.78 11.97 2.94
CA PHE A 176 -3.75 10.50 2.88
C PHE A 176 -2.59 9.95 3.68
N VAL A 177 -1.39 10.51 3.53
CA VAL A 177 -0.19 10.07 4.25
C VAL A 177 -0.37 10.18 5.76
N GLU A 178 -0.97 11.27 6.23
CA GLU A 178 -1.27 11.47 7.65
C GLU A 178 -2.29 10.44 8.16
N LYS A 179 -3.43 10.28 7.47
CA LYS A 179 -4.49 9.33 7.85
C LYS A 179 -4.03 7.87 7.78
N LEU A 180 -3.11 7.56 6.86
CA LEU A 180 -2.53 6.23 6.73
C LEU A 180 -1.83 5.77 8.00
N ASN A 181 -1.17 6.67 8.74
CA ASN A 181 -0.50 6.33 9.99
C ASN A 181 -1.48 5.71 11.02
N ALA A 182 -2.63 6.33 11.21
CA ALA A 182 -3.64 5.81 12.13
C ALA A 182 -4.21 4.47 11.65
N LEU A 183 -4.49 4.34 10.34
CA LEU A 183 -5.01 3.10 9.76
C LEU A 183 -4.05 1.93 9.93
N LEU A 184 -2.74 2.14 9.71
CA LEU A 184 -1.74 1.09 9.86
C LEU A 184 -1.57 0.65 11.32
N ARG A 185 -1.62 1.59 12.26
CA ARG A 185 -1.61 1.26 13.71
C ARG A 185 -2.76 0.36 14.15
N GLU A 186 -3.93 0.58 13.60
CA GLU A 186 -5.13 -0.19 13.92
C GLU A 186 -5.21 -1.55 13.20
N THR A 187 -4.38 -1.75 12.17
CA THR A 187 -4.42 -2.93 11.31
C THR A 187 -3.25 -3.86 11.64
N PRO A 188 -3.50 -5.12 12.04
CA PRO A 188 -2.43 -6.08 12.26
C PRO A 188 -1.56 -6.29 11.01
N ASP A 189 -0.24 -6.42 11.18
CA ASP A 189 0.72 -6.61 10.07
C ASP A 189 0.33 -7.78 9.16
N ARG A 190 -0.15 -8.86 9.76
CA ARG A 190 -0.71 -10.01 9.04
C ARG A 190 -1.75 -9.61 7.97
N VAL A 191 -2.60 -8.63 8.25
CA VAL A 191 -3.62 -8.12 7.31
C VAL A 191 -2.99 -7.20 6.28
N GLN A 192 -2.03 -6.36 6.71
CA GLN A 192 -1.35 -5.41 5.81
C GLN A 192 -0.53 -6.12 4.73
N VAL A 193 0.00 -7.33 4.98
CA VAL A 193 0.82 -8.12 4.05
C VAL A 193 0.05 -9.26 3.38
N SER A 194 -1.27 -9.32 3.53
CA SER A 194 -2.17 -10.30 2.90
C SER A 194 -2.83 -9.72 1.65
#